data_7facbdb1a3c4105da282f21d91c6216e
#
_entry.id   7facbdb1a3c4105da282f21d91c6216e
#
_cell.length_a   1.000
_cell.length_b   1.000
_cell.length_c   1.000
_cell.angle_alpha   90.00
_cell.angle_beta   90.00
_cell.angle_gamma   90.00
#
_symmetry.space_group_name_H-M   'P 1'
#
loop_
_entity.id
_entity.type
_entity.pdbx_description
1 polymer ?
#
loop_
_entity_poly.entity_id
_entity_poly.type
_entity_poly.pdbx_seq_one_letter_code
_entity_poly.pdbx_strand_id
1 'polypeptide(L)'
;FEEVQVPEEVKIECVDRGKEKGYADAHVIEKALHDKLIVVHKLTDENREKAVNLSEAFGIDYGEAQAILLAQQKGEREALIDETHARKAARFLGLTPKGTIYVIMAAMRRGHISKTDGKAILDLIVEAKFHISLKIYKEALKAIEGL
;
A
#
# COMPACT_ATOMS: atom_id res chain seq x y z
N PHE A 1 3.43 -10.38 6.36
CA PHE A 1 1.95 -10.43 6.25
C PHE A 1 1.58 -11.86 5.86
N GLU A 2 0.56 -12.42 6.48
CA GLU A 2 0.03 -13.73 6.10
C GLU A 2 -0.87 -13.59 4.88
N GLU A 3 -1.63 -12.49 4.81
CA GLU A 3 -2.55 -12.15 3.74
C GLU A 3 -2.63 -10.62 3.60
N VAL A 4 -2.74 -10.13 2.37
CA VAL A 4 -3.00 -8.73 2.08
C VAL A 4 -4.43 -8.58 1.59
N GLN A 5 -5.22 -7.75 2.25
CA GLN A 5 -6.62 -7.50 1.89
C GLN A 5 -6.74 -6.20 1.10
N VAL A 6 -7.47 -6.24 0.00
CA VAL A 6 -7.69 -5.07 -0.86
C VAL A 6 -9.16 -4.90 -1.20
N PRO A 7 -9.66 -3.66 -1.37
CA PRO A 7 -11.00 -3.44 -1.88
C PRO A 7 -11.06 -3.73 -3.39
N GLU A 8 -12.28 -3.94 -3.89
CA GLU A 8 -12.54 -4.25 -5.29
C GLU A 8 -12.01 -3.17 -6.25
N GLU A 9 -12.14 -1.87 -5.88
CA GLU A 9 -11.62 -0.76 -6.70
C GLU A 9 -10.10 -0.83 -6.89
N VAL A 10 -9.35 -1.13 -5.84
CA VAL A 10 -7.89 -1.28 -5.93
C VAL A 10 -7.51 -2.43 -6.87
N LYS A 11 -8.25 -3.55 -6.84
CA LYS A 11 -8.05 -4.65 -7.80
C LYS A 11 -8.32 -4.19 -9.24
N ILE A 12 -9.40 -3.44 -9.47
CA ILE A 12 -9.74 -2.90 -10.78
C ILE A 12 -8.62 -1.97 -11.27
N GLU A 13 -8.14 -1.08 -10.43
CA GLU A 13 -7.07 -0.14 -10.78
C GLU A 13 -5.75 -0.83 -11.09
N CYS A 14 -5.31 -1.72 -10.21
CA CYS A 14 -3.98 -2.34 -10.32
C CYS A 14 -3.92 -3.47 -11.35
N VAL A 15 -5.00 -4.23 -11.53
CA VAL A 15 -5.01 -5.39 -12.42
C VAL A 15 -5.72 -5.07 -13.72
N ASP A 16 -7.00 -4.71 -13.68
CA ASP A 16 -7.81 -4.61 -14.90
C ASP A 16 -7.33 -3.43 -15.74
N ARG A 17 -7.32 -2.23 -15.17
CA ARG A 17 -6.80 -1.02 -15.84
C ARG A 17 -5.29 -1.08 -16.07
N GLY A 18 -4.54 -1.72 -15.17
CA GLY A 18 -3.10 -1.92 -15.31
C GLY A 18 -2.77 -2.75 -16.56
N LYS A 19 -3.51 -3.83 -16.82
CA LYS A 19 -3.36 -4.67 -18.02
C LYS A 19 -3.74 -3.91 -19.30
N GLU A 20 -4.84 -3.16 -19.28
CA GLU A 20 -5.26 -2.32 -20.41
C GLU A 20 -4.17 -1.32 -20.81
N LYS A 21 -3.44 -0.79 -19.81
CA LYS A 21 -2.32 0.13 -20.01
C LYS A 21 -0.97 -0.55 -20.29
N GLY A 22 -0.91 -1.88 -20.25
CA GLY A 22 0.29 -2.66 -20.49
C GLY A 22 1.33 -2.61 -19.36
N TYR A 23 0.90 -2.36 -18.12
CA TYR A 23 1.80 -2.36 -16.97
C TYR A 23 2.19 -3.78 -16.57
N ALA A 24 3.50 -4.03 -16.49
CA ALA A 24 4.05 -5.36 -16.19
C ALA A 24 3.69 -5.86 -14.78
N ASP A 25 3.57 -4.98 -13.81
CA ASP A 25 3.21 -5.28 -12.42
C ASP A 25 1.78 -5.78 -12.27
N ALA A 26 0.86 -5.42 -13.18
CA ALA A 26 -0.51 -5.93 -13.19
C ALA A 26 -0.56 -7.46 -13.25
N HIS A 27 0.34 -8.11 -13.99
CA HIS A 27 0.42 -9.57 -14.06
C HIS A 27 0.98 -10.19 -12.77
N VAL A 28 1.91 -9.50 -12.11
CA VAL A 28 2.45 -9.93 -10.81
C VAL A 28 1.37 -9.89 -9.74
N ILE A 29 0.58 -8.81 -9.71
CA ILE A 29 -0.53 -8.64 -8.77
C ILE A 29 -1.63 -9.67 -9.05
N GLU A 30 -1.98 -9.92 -10.31
CA GLU A 30 -2.94 -10.96 -10.69
C GLU A 30 -2.50 -12.35 -10.23
N LYS A 31 -1.22 -12.67 -10.39
CA LYS A 31 -0.68 -13.93 -9.87
C LYS A 31 -0.81 -14.01 -8.35
N ALA A 32 -0.51 -12.93 -7.63
CA ALA A 32 -0.65 -12.88 -6.17
C ALA A 32 -2.12 -13.05 -5.71
N LEU A 33 -3.09 -12.55 -6.50
CA LEU A 33 -4.52 -12.81 -6.28
C LEU A 33 -4.88 -14.29 -6.50
N HIS A 34 -4.39 -14.88 -7.59
CA HIS A 34 -4.61 -16.30 -7.89
C HIS A 34 -4.02 -17.20 -6.78
N ASP A 35 -2.84 -16.87 -6.30
CA ASP A 35 -2.13 -17.59 -5.24
C ASP A 35 -2.69 -17.28 -3.83
N LYS A 36 -3.74 -16.47 -3.73
CA LYS A 36 -4.39 -16.04 -2.48
C LYS A 36 -3.48 -15.30 -1.49
N LEU A 37 -2.40 -14.72 -1.97
CA LEU A 37 -1.55 -13.80 -1.20
C LEU A 37 -2.20 -12.42 -1.05
N ILE A 38 -3.05 -12.06 -2.02
CA ILE A 38 -3.92 -10.88 -1.98
C ILE A 38 -5.35 -11.36 -2.10
N VAL A 39 -6.22 -10.88 -1.21
CA VAL A 39 -7.65 -11.23 -1.19
C VAL A 39 -8.50 -9.98 -1.39
N VAL A 40 -9.43 -10.07 -2.32
CA VAL A 40 -10.35 -8.96 -2.63
C VAL A 40 -11.58 -9.04 -1.73
N HIS A 41 -11.93 -7.92 -1.14
CA HIS A 41 -13.11 -7.78 -0.30
C HIS A 41 -14.03 -6.67 -0.82
N LYS A 42 -15.34 -6.89 -0.65
CA LYS A 42 -16.34 -5.85 -0.90
C LYS A 42 -16.58 -5.03 0.35
N LEU A 43 -16.69 -3.73 0.17
CA LEU A 43 -17.20 -2.86 1.20
C LEU A 43 -18.72 -3.03 1.31
N THR A 44 -19.24 -2.80 2.52
CA THR A 44 -20.69 -2.61 2.72
C THR A 44 -21.14 -1.35 1.96
N ASP A 45 -22.46 -1.25 1.66
CA ASP A 45 -23.00 -0.08 1.00
C ASP A 45 -22.73 1.20 1.79
N GLU A 46 -22.90 1.14 3.10
CA GLU A 46 -22.58 2.24 4.02
C GLU A 46 -21.11 2.68 3.94
N ASN A 47 -20.16 1.73 3.88
CA ASN A 47 -18.76 2.06 3.78
C ASN A 47 -18.37 2.55 2.39
N ARG A 48 -19.07 2.15 1.33
CA ARG A 48 -18.90 2.75 0.00
C ARG A 48 -19.31 4.22 -0.04
N GLU A 49 -20.44 4.56 0.58
CA GLU A 49 -20.88 5.95 0.73
C GLU A 49 -19.88 6.78 1.56
N LYS A 50 -19.42 6.24 2.68
CA LYS A 50 -18.38 6.87 3.50
C LYS A 50 -17.07 7.07 2.73
N ALA A 51 -16.69 6.15 1.83
CA ALA A 51 -15.49 6.27 1.02
C ALA A 51 -15.59 7.43 0.03
N VAL A 52 -16.75 7.69 -0.57
CA VAL A 52 -16.98 8.88 -1.41
C VAL A 52 -16.76 10.15 -0.59
N ASN A 53 -17.42 10.27 0.55
CA ASN A 53 -17.30 11.44 1.42
C ASN A 53 -15.84 11.64 1.91
N LEU A 54 -15.14 10.55 2.24
CA LEU A 54 -13.74 10.60 2.67
C LEU A 54 -12.81 11.07 1.55
N SER A 55 -13.03 10.55 0.32
CA SER A 55 -12.29 10.95 -0.89
C SER A 55 -12.42 12.46 -1.13
N GLU A 56 -13.63 13.00 -1.08
CA GLU A 56 -13.90 14.42 -1.28
C GLU A 56 -13.30 15.28 -0.15
N ALA A 57 -13.50 14.88 1.11
CA ALA A 57 -13.07 15.65 2.28
C ALA A 57 -11.54 15.77 2.39
N PHE A 58 -10.81 14.75 1.99
CA PHE A 58 -9.34 14.72 2.09
C PHE A 58 -8.64 14.93 0.75
N GLY A 59 -9.36 14.97 -0.37
CA GLY A 59 -8.80 15.09 -1.71
C GLY A 59 -7.91 13.89 -2.07
N ILE A 60 -8.38 12.68 -1.78
CA ILE A 60 -7.69 11.41 -2.04
C ILE A 60 -8.46 10.59 -3.07
N ASP A 61 -7.78 9.64 -3.71
CA ASP A 61 -8.41 8.76 -4.68
C ASP A 61 -9.43 7.81 -4.01
N TYR A 62 -10.45 7.42 -4.79
CA TYR A 62 -11.53 6.59 -4.28
C TYR A 62 -11.04 5.20 -3.84
N GLY A 63 -10.05 4.62 -4.56
CA GLY A 63 -9.40 3.37 -4.17
C GLY A 63 -8.70 3.48 -2.82
N GLU A 64 -8.01 4.60 -2.55
CA GLU A 64 -7.38 4.88 -1.25
C GLU A 64 -8.41 5.02 -0.12
N ALA A 65 -9.49 5.76 -0.38
CA ALA A 65 -10.61 5.89 0.56
C ALA A 65 -11.24 4.54 0.88
N GLN A 66 -11.46 3.70 -0.13
CA GLN A 66 -11.96 2.34 0.07
C GLN A 66 -10.99 1.46 0.87
N ALA A 67 -9.67 1.55 0.63
CA ALA A 67 -8.68 0.79 1.39
C ALA A 67 -8.71 1.16 2.89
N ILE A 68 -8.85 2.44 3.20
CA ILE A 68 -9.01 2.93 4.58
C ILE A 68 -10.29 2.38 5.22
N LEU A 69 -11.42 2.48 4.54
CA LEU A 69 -12.70 1.99 5.05
C LEU A 69 -12.75 0.46 5.16
N LEU A 70 -12.06 -0.26 4.26
CA LEU A 70 -11.94 -1.72 4.35
C LEU A 70 -11.18 -2.12 5.62
N ALA A 71 -10.06 -1.44 5.92
CA ALA A 71 -9.30 -1.70 7.15
C ALA A 71 -10.18 -1.52 8.39
N GLN A 72 -10.98 -0.45 8.47
CA GLN A 72 -11.95 -0.28 9.56
C GLN A 72 -13.02 -1.37 9.58
N GLN A 73 -13.59 -1.72 8.44
CA GLN A 73 -14.61 -2.78 8.32
C GLN A 73 -14.11 -4.13 8.82
N LYS A 74 -12.83 -4.40 8.63
CA LYS A 74 -12.16 -5.64 9.06
C LYS A 74 -11.64 -5.58 10.50
N GLY A 75 -11.72 -4.43 11.15
CA GLY A 75 -11.17 -4.23 12.50
C GLY A 75 -9.64 -4.18 12.53
N GLU A 76 -9.02 -3.92 11.38
CA GLU A 76 -7.57 -3.77 11.27
C GLU A 76 -7.11 -2.45 11.88
N ARG A 77 -5.88 -2.44 12.37
CA ARG A 77 -5.24 -1.23 12.92
C ARG A 77 -4.25 -0.58 11.97
N GLU A 78 -3.82 -1.30 10.96
CA GLU A 78 -2.82 -0.87 10.00
C GLU A 78 -3.38 -0.88 8.57
N ALA A 79 -2.94 0.07 7.74
CA ALA A 79 -3.23 0.10 6.32
C ALA A 79 -1.96 0.44 5.54
N LEU A 80 -1.75 -0.21 4.40
CA LEU A 80 -0.63 0.07 3.51
C LEU A 80 -1.01 1.24 2.61
N ILE A 81 -0.42 2.40 2.86
CA ILE A 81 -0.75 3.67 2.20
C ILE A 81 0.51 4.51 2.07
N ASP A 82 0.82 4.95 0.87
CA ASP A 82 1.98 5.81 0.57
C ASP A 82 1.61 7.28 0.41
N GLU A 83 0.45 7.59 -0.18
CA GLU A 83 0.05 8.96 -0.46
C GLU A 83 -0.18 9.77 0.84
N THR A 84 0.30 11.01 0.86
CA THR A 84 0.38 11.85 2.05
C THR A 84 -1.00 12.22 2.64
N HIS A 85 -1.97 12.57 1.79
CA HIS A 85 -3.31 12.93 2.24
C HIS A 85 -4.09 11.71 2.70
N ALA A 86 -3.96 10.58 2.00
CA ALA A 86 -4.55 9.32 2.40
C ALA A 86 -3.98 8.82 3.74
N ARG A 87 -2.68 9.03 4.01
CA ARG A 87 -2.08 8.77 5.32
C ARG A 87 -2.66 9.67 6.43
N LYS A 88 -2.99 10.93 6.13
CA LYS A 88 -3.67 11.82 7.09
C LYS A 88 -5.09 11.34 7.36
N ALA A 89 -5.84 10.98 6.31
CA ALA A 89 -7.19 10.44 6.43
C ALA A 89 -7.21 9.14 7.26
N ALA A 90 -6.27 8.22 7.01
CA ALA A 90 -6.13 6.98 7.77
C ALA A 90 -5.89 7.24 9.27
N ARG A 91 -4.97 8.18 9.60
CA ARG A 91 -4.72 8.56 11.00
C ARG A 91 -5.93 9.21 11.66
N PHE A 92 -6.65 10.07 10.93
CA PHE A 92 -7.87 10.72 11.41
C PHE A 92 -8.93 9.68 11.82
N LEU A 93 -8.99 8.56 11.07
CA LEU A 93 -9.87 7.43 11.35
C LEU A 93 -9.28 6.37 12.31
N GLY A 94 -8.16 6.70 12.98
CA GLY A 94 -7.55 5.85 14.02
C GLY A 94 -6.67 4.71 13.49
N LEU A 95 -6.36 4.69 12.19
CA LEU A 95 -5.45 3.70 11.61
C LEU A 95 -3.99 4.15 11.68
N THR A 96 -3.08 3.18 11.66
CA THR A 96 -1.64 3.39 11.54
C THR A 96 -1.21 3.13 10.08
N PRO A 97 -1.02 4.18 9.25
CA PRO A 97 -0.60 3.98 7.87
C PRO A 97 0.87 3.56 7.81
N LYS A 98 1.13 2.49 7.08
CA LYS A 98 2.45 1.98 6.71
C LYS A 98 2.67 2.27 5.22
N GLY A 99 3.89 2.44 4.78
CA GLY A 99 4.20 2.69 3.37
C GLY A 99 5.15 1.64 2.81
N THR A 100 5.52 1.78 1.55
CA THR A 100 6.43 0.89 0.82
C THR A 100 7.75 0.67 1.57
N ILE A 101 8.33 1.72 2.17
CA ILE A 101 9.56 1.59 2.99
C ILE A 101 9.35 0.62 4.16
N TYR A 102 8.21 0.67 4.83
CA TYR A 102 7.89 -0.27 5.90
C TYR A 102 7.86 -1.72 5.41
N VAL A 103 7.28 -1.95 4.22
CA VAL A 103 7.21 -3.30 3.61
C VAL A 103 8.61 -3.84 3.34
N ILE A 104 9.50 -3.02 2.76
CA ILE A 104 10.90 -3.40 2.51
C ILE A 104 11.62 -3.74 3.82
N MET A 105 11.49 -2.87 4.83
CA MET A 105 12.11 -3.09 6.14
C MET A 105 11.58 -4.34 6.83
N ALA A 106 10.27 -4.59 6.72
CA ALA A 106 9.65 -5.79 7.29
C ALA A 106 10.14 -7.07 6.59
N ALA A 107 10.29 -7.05 5.26
CA ALA A 107 10.82 -8.15 4.48
C ALA A 107 12.29 -8.49 4.88
N MET A 108 13.14 -7.48 5.07
CA MET A 108 14.51 -7.68 5.56
C MET A 108 14.55 -8.26 6.98
N ARG A 109 13.76 -7.70 7.90
CA ARG A 109 13.72 -8.19 9.30
C ARG A 109 13.25 -9.64 9.40
N ARG A 110 12.43 -10.08 8.47
CA ARG A 110 11.93 -11.47 8.40
C ARG A 110 12.83 -12.38 7.58
N GLY A 111 13.93 -11.87 7.00
CA GLY A 111 14.88 -12.65 6.21
C GLY A 111 14.36 -13.03 4.81
N HIS A 112 13.29 -12.40 4.31
CA HIS A 112 12.78 -12.64 2.96
C HIS A 112 13.66 -12.00 1.88
N ILE A 113 14.35 -10.92 2.20
CA ILE A 113 15.34 -10.27 1.35
C ILE A 113 16.60 -9.93 2.16
N SER A 114 17.76 -9.92 1.51
CA SER A 114 19.01 -9.50 2.15
C SER A 114 19.09 -7.99 2.36
N LYS A 115 20.01 -7.52 3.19
CA LYS A 115 20.31 -6.08 3.34
C LYS A 115 20.73 -5.44 2.02
N THR A 116 21.52 -6.17 1.23
CA THR A 116 21.97 -5.73 -0.10
C THR A 116 20.80 -5.54 -1.05
N ASP A 117 19.88 -6.51 -1.09
CA ASP A 117 18.68 -6.43 -1.95
C ASP A 117 17.75 -5.31 -1.48
N GLY A 118 17.55 -5.17 -0.16
CA GLY A 118 16.74 -4.10 0.41
C GLY A 118 17.25 -2.71 0.05
N LYS A 119 18.58 -2.51 0.07
CA LYS A 119 19.21 -1.27 -0.37
C LYS A 119 19.01 -1.04 -1.87
N ALA A 120 19.25 -2.06 -2.71
CA ALA A 120 19.05 -1.97 -4.15
C ALA A 120 17.59 -1.63 -4.50
N ILE A 121 16.61 -2.21 -3.80
CA ILE A 121 15.19 -1.89 -3.99
C ILE A 121 14.91 -0.42 -3.61
N LEU A 122 15.48 0.10 -2.52
CA LEU A 122 15.32 1.51 -2.15
C LEU A 122 15.90 2.45 -3.20
N ASP A 123 17.06 2.13 -3.77
CA ASP A 123 17.69 2.91 -4.83
C ASP A 123 16.80 2.92 -6.08
N LEU A 124 16.28 1.76 -6.50
CA LEU A 124 15.35 1.63 -7.63
C LEU A 124 14.06 2.44 -7.45
N ILE A 125 13.49 2.47 -6.24
CA ILE A 125 12.29 3.27 -5.94
C ILE A 125 12.57 4.76 -6.12
N VAL A 126 13.75 5.22 -5.70
CA VAL A 126 14.16 6.62 -5.89
C VAL A 126 14.36 6.94 -7.37
N GLU A 127 15.03 6.06 -8.12
CA GLU A 127 15.24 6.20 -9.57
C GLU A 127 13.91 6.22 -10.34
N ALA A 128 12.93 5.42 -9.92
CA ALA A 128 11.57 5.39 -10.48
C ALA A 128 10.74 6.65 -10.12
N LYS A 129 11.35 7.67 -9.50
CA LYS A 129 10.70 8.92 -9.07
C LYS A 129 9.55 8.70 -8.07
N PHE A 130 9.58 7.61 -7.33
CA PHE A 130 8.65 7.45 -6.22
C PHE A 130 8.92 8.55 -5.18
N HIS A 131 7.86 9.21 -4.71
CA HIS A 131 7.95 10.39 -3.85
C HIS A 131 8.43 10.04 -2.44
N ILE A 132 9.74 9.82 -2.28
CA ILE A 132 10.41 9.66 -0.99
C ILE A 132 11.21 10.93 -0.70
N SER A 133 11.00 11.53 0.49
CA SER A 133 11.86 12.62 0.91
C SER A 133 13.27 12.12 1.20
N LEU A 134 14.29 12.94 0.91
CA LEU A 134 15.69 12.63 1.22
C LEU A 134 15.90 12.25 2.70
N LYS A 135 15.10 12.83 3.60
CA LYS A 135 15.13 12.51 5.03
C LYS A 135 14.73 11.05 5.26
N ILE A 136 13.58 10.63 4.72
CA ILE A 136 13.06 9.25 4.87
C ILE A 136 14.03 8.25 4.24
N TYR A 137 14.58 8.55 3.06
CA TYR A 137 15.57 7.70 2.41
C TYR A 137 16.81 7.48 3.30
N LYS A 138 17.39 8.58 3.85
CA LYS A 138 18.55 8.48 4.76
C LYS A 138 18.22 7.72 6.05
N GLU A 139 17.04 7.90 6.60
CA GLU A 139 16.59 7.16 7.79
C GLU A 139 16.44 5.66 7.48
N ALA A 140 15.91 5.31 6.30
CA ALA A 140 15.80 3.92 5.85
C ALA A 140 17.19 3.27 5.70
N LEU A 141 18.15 3.95 5.05
CA LEU A 141 19.51 3.44 4.91
C LEU A 141 20.17 3.17 6.27
N LYS A 142 20.08 4.12 7.21
CA LYS A 142 20.60 3.93 8.57
C LYS A 142 19.95 2.75 9.29
N ALA A 143 18.65 2.58 9.11
CA ALA A 143 17.93 1.46 9.70
C ALA A 143 18.34 0.11 9.11
N ILE A 144 18.68 0.06 7.81
CA ILE A 144 19.22 -1.14 7.15
C ILE A 144 20.61 -1.49 7.70
N GLU A 145 21.46 -0.50 7.93
CA GLU A 145 22.81 -0.71 8.50
C GLU A 145 22.73 -1.29 9.93
N GLY A 146 21.70 -0.91 10.68
CA GLY A 146 21.47 -1.37 12.06
C GLY A 146 20.74 -2.71 12.22
N LEU A 147 20.24 -3.28 11.12
CA LEU A 147 19.63 -4.63 11.11
C LEU A 147 20.70 -5.72 11.12
#